data_c3ad16370cd6e48c10e9bcccad416811
#
_entry.id   c3ad16370cd6e48c10e9bcccad416811
#
_cell.length_a   1.000
_cell.length_b   1.000
_cell.length_c   1.000
_cell.angle_alpha   90.00
_cell.angle_beta   90.00
_cell.angle_gamma   90.00
#
_symmetry.space_group_name_H-M   'P 1'
#
loop_
_entity.id
_entity.type
_entity.pdbx_description
1 polymer ?
#
loop_
_entity_poly.entity_id
_entity_poly.type
_entity_poly.pdbx_seq_one_letter_code
_entity_poly.pdbx_strand_id
1 'polypeptide(L)'
;ATGADIVVLTANSWDAYRQSVELARRGGRVSILGFPGRAQPAPSFNPLDPEWFYGKQLTLLGAGSSPRTDCPAEDLRFNLRRNLEYIFDLMAGGALQLESIISHRFAAERMVEAYELAHSHSKELIAAVFDWSTIGDA
;
A
#
# COMPACT_ATOMS: atom_id res chain seq x y z
N ALA A 1 -4.87 -2.25 -28.31
CA ALA A 1 -3.89 -1.86 -27.29
C ALA A 1 -3.87 -2.94 -26.21
N THR A 2 -2.74 -3.57 -26.01
CA THR A 2 -2.54 -4.57 -24.96
C THR A 2 -1.92 -3.89 -23.75
N GLY A 3 -2.45 -4.15 -22.54
CA GLY A 3 -1.95 -3.63 -21.28
C GLY A 3 -3.02 -2.93 -20.44
N ALA A 4 -2.67 -2.62 -19.19
CA ALA A 4 -3.57 -2.01 -18.22
C ALA A 4 -3.60 -0.48 -18.34
N ASP A 5 -4.77 0.12 -18.18
CA ASP A 5 -4.93 1.59 -18.12
C ASP A 5 -4.26 2.17 -16.87
N ILE A 6 -4.40 1.47 -15.74
CA ILE A 6 -3.85 1.85 -14.45
C ILE A 6 -3.16 0.62 -13.84
N VAL A 7 -1.92 0.80 -13.41
CA VAL A 7 -1.16 -0.19 -12.64
C VAL A 7 -0.84 0.42 -11.29
N VAL A 8 -1.09 -0.31 -10.21
CA VAL A 8 -0.77 0.10 -8.85
C VAL A 8 0.40 -0.74 -8.34
N LEU A 9 1.55 -0.11 -8.18
CA LEU A 9 2.76 -0.74 -7.67
C LEU A 9 2.78 -0.64 -6.14
N THR A 10 2.58 -1.76 -5.46
CA THR A 10 2.60 -1.84 -3.99
C THR A 10 3.90 -2.44 -3.46
N ALA A 11 4.62 -3.19 -4.27
CA ALA A 11 5.88 -3.85 -3.88
C ALA A 11 7.07 -2.88 -3.93
N ASN A 12 8.10 -3.18 -3.11
CA ASN A 12 9.28 -2.33 -2.94
C ASN A 12 10.48 -2.75 -3.82
N SER A 13 10.30 -3.66 -4.78
CA SER A 13 11.39 -4.18 -5.61
C SER A 13 11.50 -3.49 -6.97
N TRP A 14 12.72 -3.43 -7.51
CA TRP A 14 12.95 -2.95 -8.86
C TRP A 14 12.32 -3.84 -9.93
N ASP A 15 12.25 -5.15 -9.70
CA ASP A 15 11.58 -6.07 -10.62
C ASP A 15 10.08 -5.79 -10.71
N ALA A 16 9.42 -5.52 -9.58
CA ALA A 16 8.01 -5.14 -9.57
C ALA A 16 7.78 -3.78 -10.27
N TYR A 17 8.70 -2.83 -10.13
CA TYR A 17 8.66 -1.58 -10.88
C TYR A 17 8.74 -1.85 -12.39
N ARG A 18 9.72 -2.63 -12.83
CA ARG A 18 9.86 -3.01 -14.23
C ARG A 18 8.60 -3.67 -14.79
N GLN A 19 8.07 -4.65 -14.07
CA GLN A 19 6.82 -5.31 -14.46
C GLN A 19 5.65 -4.31 -14.55
N SER A 20 5.58 -3.33 -13.66
CA SER A 20 4.50 -2.34 -13.66
C SER A 20 4.52 -1.45 -14.91
N VAL A 21 5.70 -1.00 -15.36
CA VAL A 21 5.82 -0.21 -16.59
C VAL A 21 5.64 -1.06 -17.86
N GLU A 22 6.02 -2.33 -17.80
CA GLU A 22 5.79 -3.28 -18.91
C GLU A 22 4.31 -3.61 -19.07
N LEU A 23 3.57 -3.80 -17.98
CA LEU A 23 2.14 -4.12 -17.97
C LEU A 23 1.25 -2.93 -18.37
N ALA A 24 1.69 -1.71 -18.12
CA ALA A 24 0.93 -0.53 -18.50
C ALA A 24 0.82 -0.40 -20.01
N ARG A 25 -0.38 -0.08 -20.52
CA ARG A 25 -0.57 0.21 -21.94
C ARG A 25 0.05 1.56 -22.33
N ARG A 26 0.13 1.84 -23.62
CA ARG A 26 0.47 3.19 -24.11
C ARG A 26 -0.52 4.23 -23.59
N GLY A 27 -0.01 5.33 -23.03
CA GLY A 27 -0.80 6.37 -22.34
C GLY A 27 -1.35 5.93 -20.97
N GLY A 28 -0.87 4.79 -20.46
CA GLY A 28 -1.28 4.28 -19.14
C GLY A 28 -0.67 5.05 -17.98
N ARG A 29 -1.15 4.76 -16.79
CA ARG A 29 -0.70 5.37 -15.52
C ARG A 29 -0.14 4.31 -14.60
N VAL A 30 1.00 4.58 -13.97
CA VAL A 30 1.58 3.73 -12.93
C VAL A 30 1.58 4.52 -11.63
N SER A 31 0.76 4.08 -10.67
CA SER A 31 0.69 4.66 -9.32
C SER A 31 1.67 3.91 -8.42
N ILE A 32 2.70 4.59 -7.95
CA ILE A 32 3.79 4.02 -7.18
C ILE A 32 3.52 4.26 -5.68
N LEU A 33 2.97 3.24 -5.00
CA LEU A 33 2.74 3.23 -3.55
C LEU A 33 3.95 2.64 -2.82
N GLY A 34 4.46 1.52 -3.31
CA GLY A 34 5.69 0.93 -2.79
C GLY A 34 6.91 1.74 -3.25
N PHE A 35 7.90 1.89 -2.37
CA PHE A 35 9.14 2.60 -2.72
C PHE A 35 10.07 1.63 -3.46
N PRO A 36 10.22 1.75 -4.81
CA PRO A 36 11.02 0.81 -5.58
C PRO A 36 12.48 0.82 -5.12
N GLY A 37 13.07 -0.36 -4.98
CA GLY A 37 14.46 -0.51 -4.63
C GLY A 37 14.80 -0.18 -3.17
N ARG A 38 13.82 -0.07 -2.28
CA ARG A 38 14.06 0.12 -0.85
C ARG A 38 14.95 -1.00 -0.31
N ALA A 39 16.11 -0.63 0.24
CA ALA A 39 17.14 -1.57 0.72
C ALA A 39 17.70 -2.53 -0.37
N GLN A 40 17.58 -2.18 -1.65
CA GLN A 40 18.17 -2.89 -2.76
C GLN A 40 19.28 -2.06 -3.41
N PRO A 41 20.26 -2.69 -4.08
CA PRO A 41 21.21 -1.97 -4.91
C PRO A 41 20.50 -1.24 -6.07
N ALA A 42 21.20 -0.30 -6.71
CA ALA A 42 20.70 0.35 -7.91
C ALA A 42 20.29 -0.69 -8.96
N PRO A 43 19.22 -0.44 -9.74
CA PRO A 43 18.79 -1.37 -10.77
C PRO A 43 19.82 -1.46 -11.91
N SER A 44 19.89 -2.62 -12.54
CA SER A 44 20.72 -2.83 -13.75
C SER A 44 20.10 -2.25 -15.03
N PHE A 45 18.95 -1.61 -14.94
CA PHE A 45 18.22 -1.00 -16.02
C PHE A 45 17.92 0.48 -15.70
N ASN A 46 17.62 1.27 -16.70
CA ASN A 46 17.16 2.64 -16.50
C ASN A 46 15.67 2.66 -16.15
N PRO A 47 15.24 3.10 -14.95
CA PRO A 47 13.83 3.17 -14.59
C PRO A 47 12.98 4.09 -15.48
N LEU A 48 13.62 5.06 -16.13
CA LEU A 48 13.01 5.97 -17.09
C LEU A 48 13.44 5.64 -18.54
N ASP A 49 13.61 4.35 -18.84
CA ASP A 49 14.00 3.92 -20.16
C ASP A 49 13.08 4.52 -21.23
N PRO A 50 13.65 5.11 -22.32
CA PRO A 50 12.86 5.73 -23.38
C PRO A 50 11.84 4.79 -24.01
N GLU A 51 12.11 3.50 -24.10
CA GLU A 51 11.16 2.53 -24.65
C GLU A 51 9.86 2.46 -23.81
N TRP A 52 9.96 2.49 -22.50
CA TRP A 52 8.79 2.43 -21.62
C TRP A 52 8.21 3.81 -21.37
N PHE A 53 9.02 4.73 -20.85
CA PHE A 53 8.53 6.02 -20.39
C PHE A 53 8.07 6.91 -21.55
N TYR A 54 8.96 7.19 -22.52
CA TYR A 54 8.63 8.02 -23.67
C TYR A 54 7.82 7.27 -24.72
N GLY A 55 8.25 6.06 -25.08
CA GLY A 55 7.63 5.28 -26.16
C GLY A 55 6.19 4.90 -25.85
N LYS A 56 5.87 4.59 -24.59
CA LYS A 56 4.51 4.34 -24.15
C LYS A 56 3.78 5.60 -23.65
N GLN A 57 4.46 6.74 -23.51
CA GLN A 57 3.88 7.97 -22.94
C GLN A 57 3.24 7.73 -21.56
N LEU A 58 3.97 7.06 -20.67
CA LEU A 58 3.45 6.72 -19.34
C LEU A 58 3.37 7.94 -18.42
N THR A 59 2.36 7.95 -17.56
CA THR A 59 2.29 8.84 -16.41
C THR A 59 2.73 8.06 -15.18
N LEU A 60 3.83 8.46 -14.55
CA LEU A 60 4.29 7.91 -13.27
C LEU A 60 3.82 8.82 -12.14
N LEU A 61 3.06 8.27 -11.20
CA LEU A 61 2.50 8.99 -10.07
C LEU A 61 3.13 8.49 -8.78
N GLY A 62 3.87 9.35 -8.08
CA GLY A 62 4.31 9.07 -6.73
C GLY A 62 3.12 9.17 -5.77
N ALA A 63 2.62 8.03 -5.32
CA ALA A 63 1.52 7.92 -4.37
C ALA A 63 2.04 7.46 -3.01
N GLY A 64 3.12 8.07 -2.55
CA GLY A 64 3.77 7.74 -1.28
C GLY A 64 2.90 7.98 -0.05
N SER A 65 3.49 7.85 1.13
CA SER A 65 2.78 8.00 2.40
C SER A 65 2.09 9.36 2.50
N SER A 66 0.86 9.34 3.01
CA SER A 66 0.14 10.58 3.34
C SER A 66 0.95 11.40 4.35
N PRO A 67 1.06 12.72 4.16
CA PRO A 67 1.72 13.58 5.13
C PRO A 67 1.11 13.42 6.52
N ARG A 68 1.95 13.38 7.54
CA ARG A 68 1.51 13.32 8.94
C ARG A 68 1.11 14.69 9.47
N THR A 69 1.73 15.73 8.94
CA THR A 69 1.42 17.11 9.31
C THR A 69 0.11 17.55 8.69
N ASP A 70 -0.63 18.34 9.44
CA ASP A 70 -1.82 19.01 8.93
C ASP A 70 -1.40 20.06 7.90
N CYS A 71 -1.91 19.93 6.69
CA CYS A 71 -1.70 20.86 5.60
C CYS A 71 -3.05 21.33 5.07
N PRO A 72 -3.13 22.57 4.54
CA PRO A 72 -4.35 23.06 3.93
C PRO A 72 -4.88 22.11 2.86
N ALA A 73 -6.22 21.96 2.75
CA ALA A 73 -6.84 21.04 1.81
C ALA A 73 -6.64 21.44 0.34
N GLU A 74 -6.39 22.73 0.09
CA GLU A 74 -6.03 23.28 -1.21
C GLU A 74 -4.64 22.84 -1.67
N ASP A 75 -3.70 22.64 -0.74
CA ASP A 75 -2.34 22.19 -1.05
C ASP A 75 -2.29 20.68 -1.22
N LEU A 76 -2.94 19.96 -0.29
CA LEU A 76 -3.04 18.51 -0.34
C LEU A 76 -4.36 18.05 0.29
N ARG A 77 -5.26 17.52 -0.55
CA ARG A 77 -6.60 17.14 -0.15
C ARG A 77 -6.63 16.13 0.99
N PHE A 78 -5.72 15.15 0.96
CA PHE A 78 -5.65 14.07 1.94
C PHE A 78 -4.32 14.06 2.67
N ASN A 79 -4.37 14.12 3.99
CA ASN A 79 -3.29 13.83 4.91
C ASN A 79 -3.64 12.59 5.74
N LEU A 80 -2.75 12.13 6.62
CA LEU A 80 -3.00 10.92 7.42
C LEU A 80 -4.28 11.03 8.24
N ARG A 81 -4.50 12.17 8.88
CA ARG A 81 -5.68 12.40 9.73
C ARG A 81 -6.97 12.32 8.92
N ARG A 82 -7.09 13.09 7.83
CA ARG A 82 -8.28 13.08 6.96
C ARG A 82 -8.54 11.71 6.34
N ASN A 83 -7.47 10.98 5.99
CA ASN A 83 -7.61 9.62 5.49
C ASN A 83 -8.20 8.70 6.54
N LEU A 84 -7.74 8.78 7.79
CA LEU A 84 -8.26 7.97 8.89
C LEU A 84 -9.72 8.34 9.21
N GLU A 85 -10.03 9.61 9.32
CA GLU A 85 -11.40 10.10 9.52
C GLU A 85 -12.34 9.55 8.44
N TYR A 86 -11.95 9.66 7.17
CA TYR A 86 -12.74 9.16 6.05
C TYR A 86 -12.93 7.63 6.09
N ILE A 87 -11.88 6.87 6.43
CA ILE A 87 -11.97 5.41 6.56
C ILE A 87 -12.94 5.04 7.70
N PHE A 88 -12.84 5.72 8.85
CA PHE A 88 -13.77 5.48 9.97
C PHE A 88 -15.22 5.83 9.63
N ASP A 89 -15.44 6.91 8.88
CA ASP A 89 -16.79 7.26 8.40
C ASP A 89 -17.35 6.17 7.47
N LEU A 90 -16.53 5.62 6.58
CA LEU A 90 -16.94 4.51 5.71
C LEU A 90 -17.27 3.24 6.51
N MET A 91 -16.49 2.95 7.56
CA MET A 91 -16.75 1.82 8.45
C MET A 91 -18.05 2.04 9.25
N ALA A 92 -18.22 3.20 9.86
CA ALA A 92 -19.41 3.54 10.64
C ALA A 92 -20.69 3.53 9.78
N GLY A 93 -20.59 3.97 8.53
CA GLY A 93 -21.69 3.94 7.55
C GLY A 93 -21.91 2.58 6.90
N GLY A 94 -21.11 1.55 7.23
CA GLY A 94 -21.23 0.20 6.66
C GLY A 94 -20.77 0.06 5.20
N ALA A 95 -20.22 1.13 4.60
CA ALA A 95 -19.69 1.11 3.24
C ALA A 95 -18.35 0.36 3.15
N LEU A 96 -17.59 0.30 4.24
CA LEU A 96 -16.37 -0.46 4.38
C LEU A 96 -16.54 -1.53 5.46
N GLN A 97 -16.54 -2.79 5.06
CA GLN A 97 -16.68 -3.94 5.96
C GLN A 97 -15.34 -4.67 6.03
N LEU A 98 -14.69 -4.65 7.19
CA LEU A 98 -13.38 -5.26 7.40
C LEU A 98 -13.46 -6.63 8.10
N GLU A 99 -14.60 -6.98 8.67
CA GLU A 99 -14.75 -8.20 9.47
C GLU A 99 -14.38 -9.47 8.69
N SER A 100 -14.69 -9.52 7.41
CA SER A 100 -14.40 -10.68 6.56
C SER A 100 -12.91 -10.91 6.27
N ILE A 101 -12.07 -9.88 6.48
CA ILE A 101 -10.62 -10.00 6.27
C ILE A 101 -9.85 -10.18 7.58
N ILE A 102 -10.49 -10.01 8.73
CA ILE A 102 -9.87 -10.28 10.03
C ILE A 102 -9.83 -11.79 10.25
N SER A 103 -8.70 -12.39 9.89
CA SER A 103 -8.50 -13.84 10.00
C SER A 103 -8.15 -14.30 11.41
N HIS A 104 -7.53 -13.41 12.23
CA HIS A 104 -7.05 -13.75 13.57
C HIS A 104 -7.36 -12.65 14.57
N ARG A 105 -7.72 -13.07 15.78
CA ARG A 105 -7.90 -12.21 16.96
C ARG A 105 -7.01 -12.71 18.07
N PHE A 106 -6.17 -11.85 18.63
CA PHE A 106 -5.28 -12.17 19.73
C PHE A 106 -5.60 -11.29 20.92
N ALA A 107 -5.52 -11.84 22.12
CA ALA A 107 -5.37 -11.03 23.30
C ALA A 107 -4.06 -10.23 23.21
N ALA A 108 -4.00 -9.02 23.75
CA ALA A 108 -2.84 -8.15 23.59
C ALA A 108 -1.55 -8.77 24.16
N GLU A 109 -1.65 -9.59 25.20
CA GLU A 109 -0.53 -10.33 25.81
C GLU A 109 0.10 -11.35 24.86
N ARG A 110 -0.66 -11.81 23.85
CA ARG A 110 -0.19 -12.77 22.83
C ARG A 110 0.39 -12.10 21.59
N MET A 111 0.81 -10.85 21.69
CA MET A 111 1.35 -10.07 20.56
C MET A 111 2.55 -10.77 19.91
N VAL A 112 3.44 -11.38 20.69
CA VAL A 112 4.63 -12.09 20.16
C VAL A 112 4.21 -13.21 19.21
N GLU A 113 3.20 -14.00 19.58
CA GLU A 113 2.69 -15.10 18.75
C GLU A 113 2.14 -14.59 17.39
N ALA A 114 1.41 -13.47 17.43
CA ALA A 114 0.89 -12.85 16.21
C ALA A 114 2.03 -12.41 15.27
N TYR A 115 3.11 -11.84 15.81
CA TYR A 115 4.27 -11.45 15.02
C TYR A 115 5.06 -12.66 14.50
N GLU A 116 5.18 -13.74 15.26
CA GLU A 116 5.79 -14.99 14.80
C GLU A 116 5.00 -15.59 13.63
N LEU A 117 3.66 -15.60 13.74
CA LEU A 117 2.79 -16.05 12.67
C LEU A 117 2.96 -15.18 11.41
N ALA A 118 3.04 -13.86 11.56
CA ALA A 118 3.29 -12.96 10.44
C ALA A 118 4.67 -13.17 9.82
N HIS A 119 5.70 -13.39 10.65
CA HIS A 119 7.06 -13.65 10.20
C HIS A 119 7.20 -14.97 9.43
N SER A 120 6.41 -15.97 9.78
CA SER A 120 6.37 -17.25 9.07
C SER A 120 5.74 -17.17 7.68
N HIS A 121 5.24 -16.01 7.27
CA HIS A 121 4.50 -15.81 6.02
C HIS A 121 3.33 -16.77 5.84
N SER A 122 2.63 -17.11 6.93
CA SER A 122 1.45 -17.97 6.89
C SER A 122 0.42 -17.44 5.91
N LYS A 123 -0.05 -18.28 5.00
CA LYS A 123 -1.10 -17.93 4.04
C LYS A 123 -2.48 -17.78 4.69
N GLU A 124 -2.65 -18.24 5.91
CA GLU A 124 -3.88 -18.14 6.68
C GLU A 124 -4.03 -16.79 7.35
N LEU A 125 -2.91 -16.07 7.56
CA LEU A 125 -2.92 -14.74 8.15
C LEU A 125 -3.18 -13.68 7.07
N ILE A 126 -4.41 -13.16 7.02
CA ILE A 126 -4.77 -12.02 6.16
C ILE A 126 -4.64 -10.73 6.97
N ALA A 127 -5.35 -10.65 8.08
CA ALA A 127 -5.26 -9.55 9.04
C ALA A 127 -5.43 -10.07 10.47
N ALA A 128 -4.69 -9.48 11.40
CA ALA A 128 -4.83 -9.76 12.83
C ALA A 128 -5.22 -8.49 13.57
N VAL A 129 -6.06 -8.63 14.58
CA VAL A 129 -6.40 -7.57 15.54
C VAL A 129 -6.05 -8.00 16.94
N PHE A 130 -5.67 -7.04 17.79
CA PHE A 130 -5.39 -7.27 19.20
C PHE A 130 -6.56 -6.76 20.04
N ASP A 131 -7.05 -7.62 20.93
CA ASP A 131 -8.03 -7.26 21.94
C ASP A 131 -7.30 -6.75 23.19
N TRP A 132 -7.48 -5.48 23.49
CA TRP A 132 -6.88 -4.81 24.64
C TRP A 132 -7.80 -4.82 25.87
N SER A 133 -9.04 -5.28 25.74
CA SER A 133 -9.99 -5.33 26.87
C SER A 133 -9.57 -6.31 27.96
N THR A 134 -8.66 -7.22 27.66
CA THR A 134 -8.12 -8.22 28.59
C THR A 134 -7.03 -7.66 29.51
N ILE A 135 -6.42 -6.52 29.15
CA ILE A 135 -5.44 -5.84 29.99
C ILE A 135 -6.22 -5.03 31.02
N GLY A 136 -6.28 -5.54 32.24
CA GLY A 136 -6.91 -4.84 33.34
C GLY A 136 -6.27 -3.46 33.53
N ASP A 137 -7.09 -2.48 33.95
CA ASP A 137 -6.62 -1.17 34.37
C ASP A 137 -5.59 -1.36 35.49
N ALA A 138 -4.31 -1.05 35.22
CA ALA A 138 -3.21 -1.09 36.18
C ALA A 138 -3.12 0.24 36.92
#